data_bd7af8041d4941fb2a98dd4ebcde83d0
#
_entry.id   bd7af8041d4941fb2a98dd4ebcde83d0
#
_cell.length_a   1.000
_cell.length_b   1.000
_cell.length_c   1.000
_cell.angle_alpha   90.00
_cell.angle_beta   90.00
_cell.angle_gamma   90.00
#
_symmetry.space_group_name_H-M   'P 1'
#
loop_
_entity.id
_entity.type
_entity.pdbx_description
1 polymer ?
#
loop_
_entity_poly.entity_id
_entity_poly.type
_entity_poly.pdbx_seq_one_letter_code
_entity_poly.pdbx_strand_id
1 'polypeptide(L)'
;MVFSSLLFVFAFLVISYGIYLFVTILHLRRAKRTEGGELVASDRKKMIGAQNIILLISSLIFYIWGGPVLVLLLALMTFVCYAGAIAIENQKSEKVKTAFLWVICGICLSLLFIFKYAGFAIETFKSIFSIGGDVVSIALPIGISFYTFQLISYVIDVRRGDAPAEKKYLALLLYASLFHQCIAGPIVRYADVNYDIHNRKIDLDEVSRGFMRFGTGLAKKAILANGCAAIADSLIVFDAEKLSATPSFGIILGMLCYMLQIYLDFSAYSDMAIGMALMIGFHYKENFNYPYIADSVTDFWRRWHISLSSFFRDYVYIPLGGNRRGVLRQILNLFVVWALTGFWHGASWNYLLWGLYYFLFLILEKFVIKPRKNPPLWEKLPRILLTLIIVFFGWMLFKFEDLSLLGTALSSMFTGSFTNPAITLKFTENIFFIAVCVIACTPVIPKINSLLVKSKYGAYASYIIQAICPVILIILSAFALAGDTYNPFLYFQF
;
A
#
# COMPACT_ATOMS: atom_id res chain seq x y z
N MET A 1 12.77 5.68 10.07
CA MET A 1 12.69 6.79 9.09
C MET A 1 11.41 6.61 8.30
N VAL A 2 10.66 7.68 8.03
CA VAL A 2 9.38 7.64 7.29
C VAL A 2 9.54 8.42 5.99
N PHE A 3 8.89 8.00 4.88
CA PHE A 3 9.03 8.66 3.57
C PHE A 3 8.61 10.13 3.55
N SER A 4 7.70 10.52 4.43
CA SER A 4 7.26 11.90 4.62
C SER A 4 8.11 12.68 5.63
N SER A 5 9.25 12.18 6.07
CA SER A 5 10.14 12.97 6.92
C SER A 5 11.12 13.82 6.10
N LEU A 6 11.42 15.04 6.57
CA LEU A 6 12.39 15.92 5.91
C LEU A 6 13.76 15.24 5.77
N LEU A 7 14.17 14.45 6.79
CA LEU A 7 15.42 13.69 6.75
C LEU A 7 15.43 12.67 5.60
N PHE A 8 14.29 11.98 5.35
CA PHE A 8 14.19 11.05 4.24
C PHE A 8 14.29 11.78 2.90
N VAL A 9 13.48 12.82 2.71
CA VAL A 9 13.36 13.52 1.41
C VAL A 9 14.65 14.27 1.04
N PHE A 10 15.23 15.03 1.99
CA PHE A 10 16.34 15.95 1.70
C PHE A 10 17.73 15.40 2.01
N ALA A 11 17.84 14.34 2.80
CA ALA A 11 19.13 13.72 3.06
C ALA A 11 19.22 12.31 2.50
N PHE A 12 18.41 11.37 3.01
CA PHE A 12 18.56 9.96 2.64
C PHE A 12 18.34 9.72 1.15
N LEU A 13 17.24 10.21 0.58
CA LEU A 13 16.90 10.01 -0.84
C LEU A 13 17.92 10.69 -1.76
N VAL A 14 18.30 11.93 -1.44
CA VAL A 14 19.28 12.71 -2.22
C VAL A 14 20.65 12.02 -2.21
N ILE A 15 21.13 11.59 -1.05
CA ILE A 15 22.42 10.88 -0.92
C ILE A 15 22.37 9.54 -1.65
N SER A 16 21.33 8.73 -1.41
CA SER A 16 21.20 7.39 -2.01
C SER A 16 21.11 7.46 -3.54
N TYR A 17 20.29 8.35 -4.07
CA TYR A 17 20.15 8.50 -5.53
C TYR A 17 21.30 9.28 -6.15
N GLY A 18 21.90 10.21 -5.41
CA GLY A 18 23.14 10.89 -5.83
C GLY A 18 24.29 9.90 -6.02
N ILE A 19 24.52 9.00 -5.07
CA ILE A 19 25.54 7.94 -5.18
C ILE A 19 25.19 6.98 -6.33
N TYR A 20 23.91 6.58 -6.44
CA TYR A 20 23.45 5.71 -7.52
C TYR A 20 23.71 6.32 -8.90
N LEU A 21 23.35 7.58 -9.11
CA LEU A 21 23.58 8.30 -10.37
C LEU A 21 25.06 8.53 -10.64
N PHE A 22 25.81 8.91 -9.62
CA PHE A 22 27.28 9.09 -9.75
C PHE A 22 27.98 7.82 -10.24
N VAL A 23 27.66 6.68 -9.62
CA VAL A 23 28.22 5.37 -10.05
C VAL A 23 27.74 5.00 -11.45
N THR A 24 26.49 5.29 -11.78
CA THR A 24 25.96 5.09 -13.14
C THR A 24 26.76 5.90 -14.16
N ILE A 25 26.98 7.20 -13.92
CA ILE A 25 27.76 8.07 -14.80
C ILE A 25 29.21 7.59 -14.96
N LEU A 26 29.84 7.16 -13.85
CA LEU A 26 31.20 6.62 -13.89
C LEU A 26 31.30 5.37 -14.80
N HIS A 27 30.34 4.46 -14.69
CA HIS A 27 30.31 3.27 -15.56
C HIS A 27 30.01 3.64 -17.00
N LEU A 28 29.08 4.56 -17.26
CA LEU A 28 28.76 5.03 -18.61
C LEU A 28 29.97 5.69 -19.32
N ARG A 29 30.80 6.45 -18.57
CA ARG A 29 32.02 7.07 -19.10
C ARG A 29 33.11 6.05 -19.45
N ARG A 30 33.15 4.93 -18.73
CA ARG A 30 34.19 3.87 -18.93
C ARG A 30 33.73 2.74 -19.82
N ALA A 31 32.44 2.63 -20.07
CA ALA A 31 31.86 1.52 -20.82
C ALA A 31 32.16 1.63 -22.30
N LYS A 32 32.47 0.48 -22.90
CA LYS A 32 32.56 0.32 -24.33
C LYS A 32 31.18 0.30 -24.96
N ARG A 33 31.07 0.84 -26.18
CA ARG A 33 29.86 0.84 -26.96
C ARG A 33 30.00 -0.03 -28.19
N THR A 34 28.90 -0.64 -28.62
CA THR A 34 28.77 -1.34 -29.87
C THR A 34 28.75 -0.32 -31.04
N GLU A 35 28.92 -0.79 -32.30
CA GLU A 35 28.77 0.05 -33.49
C GLU A 35 27.41 0.78 -33.56
N GLY A 36 26.35 0.21 -32.98
CA GLY A 36 25.03 0.83 -32.82
C GLY A 36 24.88 1.78 -31.63
N GLY A 37 25.96 2.10 -30.90
CA GLY A 37 25.96 3.04 -29.76
C GLY A 37 25.43 2.47 -28.43
N GLU A 38 24.99 1.22 -28.40
CA GLU A 38 24.54 0.56 -27.15
C GLU A 38 25.73 0.11 -26.29
N LEU A 39 25.50 0.01 -24.96
CA LEU A 39 26.50 -0.53 -24.04
C LEU A 39 26.77 -2.00 -24.33
N VAL A 40 28.07 -2.40 -24.31
CA VAL A 40 28.42 -3.80 -24.36
C VAL A 40 27.80 -4.54 -23.16
N ALA A 41 27.26 -5.74 -23.42
CA ALA A 41 26.49 -6.51 -22.41
C ALA A 41 27.26 -6.74 -21.10
N SER A 42 28.60 -6.97 -21.17
CA SER A 42 29.45 -7.15 -19.99
C SER A 42 29.53 -5.89 -19.13
N ASP A 43 29.62 -4.71 -19.75
CA ASP A 43 29.75 -3.44 -19.05
C ASP A 43 28.41 -2.99 -18.47
N ARG A 44 27.31 -3.24 -19.20
CA ARG A 44 25.95 -3.08 -18.65
C ARG A 44 25.75 -3.95 -17.40
N LYS A 45 26.13 -5.22 -17.43
CA LYS A 45 26.03 -6.14 -16.28
C LYS A 45 26.83 -5.68 -15.06
N LYS A 46 28.05 -5.15 -15.27
CA LYS A 46 28.87 -4.57 -14.20
C LYS A 46 28.21 -3.33 -13.59
N MET A 47 27.68 -2.44 -14.43
CA MET A 47 26.98 -1.23 -14.00
C MET A 47 25.75 -1.58 -13.14
N ILE A 48 24.89 -2.47 -13.63
CA ILE A 48 23.70 -2.92 -12.89
C ILE A 48 24.10 -3.60 -11.57
N GLY A 49 25.16 -4.41 -11.57
CA GLY A 49 25.70 -5.02 -10.36
C GLY A 49 26.12 -3.99 -9.31
N ALA A 50 26.83 -2.94 -9.70
CA ALA A 50 27.21 -1.85 -8.81
C ALA A 50 25.99 -1.05 -8.31
N GLN A 51 25.05 -0.75 -9.19
CA GLN A 51 23.77 -0.11 -8.84
C GLN A 51 22.97 -0.93 -7.82
N ASN A 52 22.90 -2.25 -8.00
CA ASN A 52 22.21 -3.16 -7.06
C ASN A 52 22.85 -3.16 -5.68
N ILE A 53 24.19 -3.12 -5.59
CA ILE A 53 24.91 -3.04 -4.32
C ILE A 53 24.57 -1.72 -3.59
N ILE A 54 24.54 -0.59 -4.30
CA ILE A 54 24.20 0.72 -3.71
C ILE A 54 22.75 0.69 -3.18
N LEU A 55 21.81 0.20 -3.97
CA LEU A 55 20.42 0.10 -3.58
C LEU A 55 20.24 -0.85 -2.38
N LEU A 56 20.98 -1.97 -2.35
CA LEU A 56 20.95 -2.90 -1.23
C LEU A 56 21.48 -2.23 0.06
N ILE A 57 22.64 -1.56 -0.02
CA ILE A 57 23.22 -0.87 1.13
C ILE A 57 22.27 0.23 1.62
N SER A 58 21.71 1.06 0.73
CA SER A 58 20.74 2.09 1.08
C SER A 58 19.50 1.48 1.75
N SER A 59 18.99 0.37 1.23
CA SER A 59 17.85 -0.34 1.78
C SER A 59 18.14 -0.90 3.18
N LEU A 60 19.28 -1.51 3.38
CA LEU A 60 19.67 -2.02 4.70
C LEU A 60 19.87 -0.89 5.73
N ILE A 61 20.47 0.24 5.33
CA ILE A 61 20.57 1.44 6.19
C ILE A 61 19.18 1.92 6.58
N PHE A 62 18.23 1.99 5.63
CA PHE A 62 16.86 2.38 5.89
C PHE A 62 16.16 1.46 6.91
N TYR A 63 16.36 0.13 6.80
CA TYR A 63 15.83 -0.86 7.73
C TYR A 63 16.47 -0.78 9.12
N ILE A 64 17.81 -0.62 9.20
CA ILE A 64 18.56 -0.51 10.45
C ILE A 64 18.03 0.68 11.28
N TRP A 65 17.62 1.76 10.63
CA TRP A 65 16.99 2.89 11.29
C TRP A 65 15.68 2.53 12.02
N GLY A 66 14.96 1.55 11.54
CA GLY A 66 13.72 1.05 12.16
C GLY A 66 13.92 0.00 13.24
N GLY A 67 15.12 -0.61 13.31
CA GLY A 67 15.47 -1.64 14.29
C GLY A 67 16.56 -2.57 13.77
N PRO A 68 17.80 -2.48 14.27
CA PRO A 68 18.94 -3.20 13.70
C PRO A 68 18.80 -4.73 13.77
N VAL A 69 18.20 -5.27 14.83
CA VAL A 69 18.00 -6.72 14.99
C VAL A 69 16.98 -7.26 13.98
N LEU A 70 16.02 -6.43 13.57
CA LEU A 70 14.94 -6.85 12.67
C LEU A 70 15.42 -7.06 11.22
N VAL A 71 16.56 -6.45 10.85
CA VAL A 71 17.23 -6.70 9.55
C VAL A 71 17.70 -8.14 9.44
N LEU A 72 18.15 -8.73 10.55
CA LEU A 72 18.60 -10.13 10.58
C LEU A 72 17.44 -11.08 10.30
N LEU A 73 16.23 -10.77 10.79
CA LEU A 73 15.04 -11.55 10.51
C LEU A 73 14.68 -11.51 9.01
N LEU A 74 14.70 -10.30 8.40
CA LEU A 74 14.48 -10.16 6.96
C LEU A 74 15.52 -10.95 6.15
N ALA A 75 16.79 -10.85 6.50
CA ALA A 75 17.87 -11.56 5.82
C ALA A 75 17.70 -13.09 5.98
N LEU A 76 17.36 -13.57 7.17
CA LEU A 76 17.12 -14.99 7.42
C LEU A 76 15.92 -15.52 6.63
N MET A 77 14.78 -14.83 6.67
CA MET A 77 13.59 -15.22 5.89
C MET A 77 13.89 -15.23 4.39
N THR A 78 14.62 -14.23 3.90
CA THR A 78 15.06 -14.18 2.49
C THR A 78 15.97 -15.36 2.17
N PHE A 79 16.89 -15.73 3.07
CA PHE A 79 17.77 -16.89 2.87
C PHE A 79 17.00 -18.21 2.82
N VAL A 80 16.03 -18.41 3.70
CA VAL A 80 15.15 -19.60 3.69
C VAL A 80 14.40 -19.71 2.36
N CYS A 81 13.83 -18.60 1.88
CA CYS A 81 13.11 -18.59 0.60
C CYS A 81 14.05 -18.77 -0.60
N TYR A 82 15.26 -18.20 -0.56
CA TYR A 82 16.31 -18.37 -1.57
C TYR A 82 16.74 -19.83 -1.72
N ALA A 83 17.15 -20.45 -0.61
CA ALA A 83 17.60 -21.85 -0.58
C ALA A 83 16.45 -22.78 -0.98
N GLY A 84 15.25 -22.50 -0.47
CA GLY A 84 14.06 -23.28 -0.76
C GLY A 84 13.63 -23.19 -2.23
N ALA A 85 13.67 -22.03 -2.84
CA ALA A 85 13.34 -21.84 -4.26
C ALA A 85 14.32 -22.61 -5.17
N ILE A 86 15.64 -22.55 -4.87
CA ILE A 86 16.64 -23.34 -5.57
C ILE A 86 16.40 -24.85 -5.38
N ALA A 87 16.07 -25.29 -4.17
CA ALA A 87 15.76 -26.69 -3.90
C ALA A 87 14.52 -27.13 -4.70
N ILE A 88 13.47 -26.32 -4.76
CA ILE A 88 12.25 -26.58 -5.54
C ILE A 88 12.58 -26.71 -7.04
N GLU A 89 13.33 -25.76 -7.60
CA GLU A 89 13.68 -25.77 -9.03
C GLU A 89 14.47 -27.01 -9.43
N ASN A 90 15.42 -27.45 -8.60
CA ASN A 90 16.28 -28.58 -8.88
C ASN A 90 15.63 -29.96 -8.66
N GLN A 91 14.45 -30.02 -8.00
CA GLN A 91 13.75 -31.28 -7.77
C GLN A 91 13.01 -31.76 -9.02
N LYS A 92 13.03 -33.10 -9.21
CA LYS A 92 12.25 -33.76 -10.27
C LYS A 92 10.84 -34.20 -9.78
N SER A 93 10.72 -34.54 -8.50
CA SER A 93 9.49 -35.06 -7.93
C SER A 93 8.54 -33.92 -7.56
N GLU A 94 7.35 -33.88 -8.16
CA GLU A 94 6.31 -32.89 -7.88
C GLU A 94 5.81 -32.93 -6.42
N LYS A 95 5.79 -34.10 -5.81
CA LYS A 95 5.42 -34.26 -4.39
C LYS A 95 6.47 -33.59 -3.48
N VAL A 96 7.76 -33.77 -3.78
CA VAL A 96 8.86 -33.17 -3.01
C VAL A 96 8.86 -31.66 -3.18
N LYS A 97 8.69 -31.14 -4.41
CA LYS A 97 8.52 -29.70 -4.65
C LYS A 97 7.41 -29.10 -3.80
N THR A 98 6.28 -29.79 -3.75
CA THR A 98 5.12 -29.33 -2.97
C THR A 98 5.38 -29.40 -1.46
N ALA A 99 6.09 -30.43 -0.98
CA ALA A 99 6.49 -30.52 0.42
C ALA A 99 7.44 -29.36 0.81
N PHE A 100 8.47 -29.06 0.01
CA PHE A 100 9.34 -27.91 0.24
C PHE A 100 8.54 -26.59 0.27
N LEU A 101 7.62 -26.39 -0.68
CA LEU A 101 6.77 -25.20 -0.69
C LEU A 101 6.02 -25.02 0.63
N TRP A 102 5.35 -26.09 1.12
CA TRP A 102 4.58 -26.01 2.37
C TRP A 102 5.45 -25.76 3.59
N VAL A 103 6.64 -26.37 3.65
CA VAL A 103 7.59 -26.12 4.74
C VAL A 103 8.05 -24.67 4.77
N ILE A 104 8.43 -24.11 3.61
CA ILE A 104 8.89 -22.72 3.52
C ILE A 104 7.76 -21.73 3.85
N CYS A 105 6.58 -21.92 3.25
CA CYS A 105 5.41 -21.11 3.58
C CYS A 105 5.05 -21.22 5.06
N GLY A 106 5.12 -22.42 5.64
CA GLY A 106 4.89 -22.67 7.06
C GLY A 106 5.86 -21.87 7.94
N ILE A 107 7.16 -21.90 7.64
CA ILE A 107 8.17 -21.10 8.37
C ILE A 107 7.85 -19.60 8.29
N CYS A 108 7.60 -19.08 7.08
CA CYS A 108 7.31 -17.66 6.88
C CYS A 108 6.02 -17.22 7.61
N LEU A 109 4.97 -18.02 7.53
CA LEU A 109 3.70 -17.73 8.19
C LEU A 109 3.78 -17.90 9.71
N SER A 110 4.57 -18.85 10.22
CA SER A 110 4.79 -19.01 11.67
C SER A 110 5.52 -17.81 12.25
N LEU A 111 6.54 -17.29 11.56
CA LEU A 111 7.25 -16.07 11.98
C LEU A 111 6.30 -14.87 11.96
N LEU A 112 5.51 -14.71 10.91
CA LEU A 112 4.49 -13.65 10.86
C LEU A 112 3.49 -13.79 12.02
N PHE A 113 3.03 -15.00 12.33
CA PHE A 113 2.10 -15.27 13.43
C PHE A 113 2.72 -14.89 14.78
N ILE A 114 3.95 -15.32 15.05
CA ILE A 114 4.64 -15.02 16.32
C ILE A 114 4.74 -13.50 16.54
N PHE A 115 5.20 -12.77 15.54
CA PHE A 115 5.43 -11.34 15.71
C PHE A 115 4.15 -10.48 15.64
N LYS A 116 3.15 -10.88 14.89
CA LYS A 116 1.93 -10.04 14.68
C LYS A 116 0.72 -10.52 15.48
N TYR A 117 0.55 -11.83 15.67
CA TYR A 117 -0.72 -12.39 16.16
C TYR A 117 -0.62 -13.11 17.50
N ALA A 118 0.58 -13.45 17.99
CA ALA A 118 0.72 -14.21 19.23
C ALA A 118 0.15 -13.45 20.43
N GLY A 119 0.41 -12.14 20.55
CA GLY A 119 -0.16 -11.30 21.61
C GLY A 119 -1.68 -11.35 21.62
N PHE A 120 -2.31 -11.05 20.48
CA PHE A 120 -3.77 -11.10 20.32
C PHE A 120 -4.36 -12.49 20.63
N ALA A 121 -3.71 -13.57 20.19
CA ALA A 121 -4.17 -14.92 20.46
C ALA A 121 -4.12 -15.24 21.97
N ILE A 122 -3.03 -14.85 22.65
CA ILE A 122 -2.87 -15.03 24.10
C ILE A 122 -3.89 -14.19 24.87
N GLU A 123 -4.10 -12.92 24.50
CA GLU A 123 -5.10 -12.04 25.13
C GLU A 123 -6.51 -12.59 24.97
N THR A 124 -6.87 -13.03 23.75
CA THR A 124 -8.16 -13.63 23.47
C THR A 124 -8.36 -14.90 24.29
N PHE A 125 -7.33 -15.78 24.35
CA PHE A 125 -7.39 -16.99 25.16
C PHE A 125 -7.58 -16.68 26.64
N LYS A 126 -6.80 -15.73 27.20
CA LYS A 126 -6.93 -15.30 28.59
C LYS A 126 -8.31 -14.71 28.88
N SER A 127 -8.85 -13.91 27.97
CA SER A 127 -10.21 -13.34 28.12
C SER A 127 -11.29 -14.42 28.17
N ILE A 128 -11.22 -15.41 27.28
CA ILE A 128 -12.21 -16.52 27.23
C ILE A 128 -12.17 -17.35 28.52
N PHE A 129 -10.98 -17.62 29.05
CA PHE A 129 -10.81 -18.46 30.23
C PHE A 129 -10.66 -17.66 31.54
N SER A 130 -10.83 -16.33 31.51
CA SER A 130 -10.70 -15.42 32.66
C SER A 130 -9.35 -15.59 33.40
N ILE A 131 -8.26 -15.81 32.64
CA ILE A 131 -6.91 -15.97 33.19
C ILE A 131 -6.23 -14.59 33.29
N GLY A 132 -5.87 -14.18 34.49
CA GLY A 132 -5.14 -12.94 34.73
C GLY A 132 -3.67 -13.00 34.30
N GLY A 133 -2.98 -11.83 34.37
CA GLY A 133 -1.56 -11.65 34.09
C GLY A 133 -1.28 -10.94 32.75
N ASP A 134 -0.14 -10.27 32.68
CA ASP A 134 0.27 -9.49 31.51
C ASP A 134 0.61 -10.35 30.30
N VAL A 135 0.45 -9.79 29.11
CA VAL A 135 0.90 -10.39 27.85
C VAL A 135 2.17 -9.67 27.41
N VAL A 136 3.21 -10.42 27.13
CA VAL A 136 4.47 -9.84 26.65
C VAL A 136 4.25 -9.25 25.26
N SER A 137 4.44 -7.94 25.14
CA SER A 137 4.38 -7.28 23.84
C SER A 137 5.67 -7.56 23.06
N ILE A 138 5.52 -8.15 21.87
CA ILE A 138 6.62 -8.40 20.95
C ILE A 138 6.67 -7.25 19.97
N ALA A 139 7.84 -6.57 19.86
CA ALA A 139 8.00 -5.49 18.89
C ALA A 139 7.79 -6.00 17.46
N LEU A 140 6.85 -5.41 16.75
CA LEU A 140 6.51 -5.79 15.38
C LEU A 140 7.61 -5.33 14.41
N PRO A 141 8.25 -6.24 13.65
CA PRO A 141 9.22 -5.86 12.63
C PRO A 141 8.56 -5.05 11.52
N ILE A 142 9.14 -3.88 11.22
CA ILE A 142 8.63 -3.00 10.18
C ILE A 142 8.54 -3.75 8.85
N GLY A 143 7.35 -3.74 8.24
CA GLY A 143 7.11 -4.34 6.93
C GLY A 143 7.05 -5.88 6.90
N ILE A 144 7.03 -6.58 8.07
CA ILE A 144 7.00 -8.05 8.10
C ILE A 144 5.87 -8.64 7.27
N SER A 145 4.68 -8.04 7.29
CA SER A 145 3.53 -8.50 6.49
C SER A 145 3.81 -8.38 4.98
N PHE A 146 4.50 -7.33 4.54
CA PHE A 146 4.81 -7.08 3.13
C PHE A 146 5.88 -8.03 2.61
N TYR A 147 7.07 -8.06 3.25
CA TYR A 147 8.13 -8.92 2.75
C TYR A 147 7.80 -10.42 2.93
N THR A 148 6.97 -10.80 3.91
CA THR A 148 6.46 -12.18 4.01
C THR A 148 5.62 -12.53 2.78
N PHE A 149 4.69 -11.67 2.36
CA PHE A 149 3.89 -11.91 1.17
C PHE A 149 4.71 -11.89 -0.12
N GLN A 150 5.68 -11.00 -0.23
CA GLN A 150 6.63 -10.96 -1.34
C GLN A 150 7.42 -12.26 -1.45
N LEU A 151 8.00 -12.73 -0.35
CA LEU A 151 8.81 -13.95 -0.33
C LEU A 151 7.96 -15.22 -0.55
N ILE A 152 6.77 -15.30 0.03
CA ILE A 152 5.84 -16.42 -0.21
C ILE A 152 5.42 -16.44 -1.69
N SER A 153 5.05 -15.28 -2.28
CA SER A 153 4.68 -15.21 -3.69
C SER A 153 5.83 -15.67 -4.58
N TYR A 154 7.06 -15.25 -4.28
CA TYR A 154 8.25 -15.68 -5.02
C TYR A 154 8.42 -17.20 -5.02
N VAL A 155 8.35 -17.86 -3.86
CA VAL A 155 8.51 -19.32 -3.78
C VAL A 155 7.38 -20.05 -4.49
N ILE A 156 6.13 -19.55 -4.40
CA ILE A 156 4.99 -20.11 -5.12
C ILE A 156 5.18 -19.93 -6.64
N ASP A 157 5.61 -18.77 -7.10
CA ASP A 157 5.83 -18.48 -8.52
C ASP A 157 6.95 -19.36 -9.10
N VAL A 158 8.05 -19.58 -8.36
CA VAL A 158 9.08 -20.55 -8.74
C VAL A 158 8.51 -21.98 -8.84
N ARG A 159 7.69 -22.38 -7.86
CA ARG A 159 7.06 -23.72 -7.88
C ARG A 159 6.10 -23.90 -9.07
N ARG A 160 5.41 -22.83 -9.50
CA ARG A 160 4.52 -22.82 -10.67
C ARG A 160 5.25 -22.74 -12.00
N GLY A 161 6.51 -22.29 -12.00
CA GLY A 161 7.28 -21.97 -13.21
C GLY A 161 6.98 -20.56 -13.75
N ASP A 162 6.27 -19.72 -12.99
CA ASP A 162 5.94 -18.33 -13.36
C ASP A 162 7.17 -17.40 -13.20
N ALA A 163 8.16 -17.79 -12.38
CA ALA A 163 9.43 -17.11 -12.21
C ALA A 163 10.59 -18.12 -12.06
N PRO A 164 11.81 -17.80 -12.53
CA PRO A 164 12.98 -18.61 -12.25
C PRO A 164 13.43 -18.43 -10.80
N ALA A 165 14.07 -19.46 -10.22
CA ALA A 165 14.74 -19.31 -8.94
C ALA A 165 15.96 -18.39 -9.10
N GLU A 166 16.04 -17.34 -8.27
CA GLU A 166 17.18 -16.43 -8.25
C GLU A 166 18.43 -17.17 -7.79
N LYS A 167 19.54 -17.01 -8.55
CA LYS A 167 20.80 -17.72 -8.26
C LYS A 167 21.76 -16.89 -7.38
N LYS A 168 21.45 -15.62 -7.15
CA LYS A 168 22.25 -14.71 -6.33
C LYS A 168 21.47 -14.26 -5.12
N TYR A 169 21.88 -14.72 -3.93
CA TYR A 169 21.23 -14.33 -2.68
C TYR A 169 21.08 -12.81 -2.51
N LEU A 170 22.14 -12.03 -2.84
CA LEU A 170 22.08 -10.57 -2.72
C LEU A 170 21.05 -9.91 -3.66
N ALA A 171 20.74 -10.52 -4.80
CA ALA A 171 19.70 -10.01 -5.69
C ALA A 171 18.29 -10.26 -5.12
N LEU A 172 18.06 -11.42 -4.51
CA LEU A 172 16.81 -11.69 -3.81
C LEU A 172 16.69 -10.86 -2.54
N LEU A 173 17.78 -10.66 -1.80
CA LEU A 173 17.80 -9.77 -0.63
C LEU A 173 17.50 -8.32 -1.02
N LEU A 174 18.08 -7.84 -2.13
CA LEU A 174 17.72 -6.54 -2.70
C LEU A 174 16.22 -6.45 -2.97
N TYR A 175 15.65 -7.43 -3.68
CA TYR A 175 14.22 -7.47 -3.96
C TYR A 175 13.38 -7.37 -2.67
N ALA A 176 13.68 -8.18 -1.66
CA ALA A 176 12.92 -8.21 -0.41
C ALA A 176 13.11 -6.93 0.44
N SER A 177 14.26 -6.26 0.32
CA SER A 177 14.63 -5.12 1.15
C SER A 177 14.50 -3.75 0.50
N LEU A 178 14.20 -3.63 -0.81
CA LEU A 178 14.11 -2.34 -1.49
C LEU A 178 13.30 -1.33 -0.68
N PHE A 179 13.96 -0.26 -0.21
CA PHE A 179 13.37 0.67 0.77
C PHE A 179 12.08 1.32 0.29
N HIS A 180 11.92 1.56 -1.00
CA HIS A 180 10.73 2.19 -1.56
C HIS A 180 9.49 1.28 -1.64
N GLN A 181 9.59 -0.03 -1.38
CA GLN A 181 8.45 -0.95 -1.45
C GLN A 181 8.18 -1.71 -0.14
N CYS A 182 9.12 -1.66 0.84
CA CYS A 182 9.16 -2.68 1.87
C CYS A 182 8.25 -2.42 3.08
N ILE A 183 7.78 -1.20 3.28
CA ILE A 183 7.03 -0.83 4.49
C ILE A 183 5.53 -0.73 4.20
N ALA A 184 5.16 -0.12 3.09
CA ALA A 184 3.81 0.04 2.56
C ALA A 184 3.92 0.18 1.04
N GLY A 185 2.85 0.47 0.34
CA GLY A 185 2.86 0.60 -1.11
C GLY A 185 2.41 -0.67 -1.82
N PRO A 186 2.72 -0.83 -3.13
CA PRO A 186 2.35 -2.04 -3.84
C PRO A 186 3.08 -3.28 -3.29
N ILE A 187 2.37 -4.39 -3.13
CA ILE A 187 3.00 -5.70 -2.92
C ILE A 187 3.59 -6.13 -4.26
N VAL A 188 4.87 -5.84 -4.45
CA VAL A 188 5.58 -6.11 -5.70
C VAL A 188 5.96 -7.59 -5.77
N ARG A 189 5.67 -8.27 -6.88
CA ARG A 189 6.06 -9.67 -7.09
C ARG A 189 7.45 -9.74 -7.72
N TYR A 190 8.19 -10.78 -7.39
CA TYR A 190 9.50 -11.00 -7.99
C TYR A 190 9.42 -11.13 -9.53
N ALA A 191 8.41 -11.82 -10.04
CA ALA A 191 8.16 -11.95 -11.47
C ALA A 191 8.00 -10.60 -12.20
N ASP A 192 7.45 -9.58 -11.51
CA ASP A 192 7.22 -8.25 -12.09
C ASP A 192 8.52 -7.43 -12.20
N VAL A 193 9.50 -7.64 -11.31
CA VAL A 193 10.74 -6.84 -11.23
C VAL A 193 12.03 -7.59 -11.50
N ASN A 194 11.95 -8.89 -11.71
CA ASN A 194 13.13 -9.73 -12.02
C ASN A 194 13.91 -9.18 -13.22
N TYR A 195 13.21 -8.79 -14.28
CA TYR A 195 13.87 -8.19 -15.45
C TYR A 195 14.60 -6.90 -15.06
N ASP A 196 13.99 -6.01 -14.29
CA ASP A 196 14.58 -4.73 -13.89
C ASP A 196 15.78 -4.91 -12.95
N ILE A 197 15.77 -5.93 -12.08
CA ILE A 197 16.91 -6.27 -11.22
C ILE A 197 18.15 -6.60 -12.04
N HIS A 198 17.99 -7.26 -13.20
CA HIS A 198 19.10 -7.77 -14.00
C HIS A 198 19.40 -6.96 -15.26
N ASN A 199 18.42 -6.22 -15.81
CA ASN A 199 18.51 -5.64 -17.15
C ASN A 199 17.99 -4.21 -17.28
N ARG A 200 17.70 -3.50 -16.16
CA ARG A 200 17.06 -2.16 -16.21
C ARG A 200 17.86 -1.16 -17.04
N LYS A 201 17.12 -0.24 -17.60
CA LYS A 201 17.64 0.98 -18.27
C LYS A 201 17.08 2.19 -17.51
N ILE A 202 17.82 3.28 -17.51
CA ILE A 202 17.34 4.56 -16.99
C ILE A 202 16.98 5.43 -18.17
N ASP A 203 15.74 5.86 -18.23
CA ASP A 203 15.22 6.80 -19.22
C ASP A 203 14.95 8.15 -18.55
N LEU A 204 15.39 9.25 -19.15
CA LEU A 204 15.22 10.59 -18.59
C LEU A 204 13.74 11.01 -18.54
N ASP A 205 12.92 10.58 -19.48
CA ASP A 205 11.48 10.83 -19.45
C ASP A 205 10.83 10.07 -18.29
N GLU A 206 11.28 8.86 -18.00
CA GLU A 206 10.83 8.10 -16.83
C GLU A 206 11.30 8.72 -15.52
N VAL A 207 12.52 9.21 -15.46
CA VAL A 207 13.02 9.97 -14.29
C VAL A 207 12.16 11.20 -14.03
N SER A 208 11.83 11.98 -15.07
CA SER A 208 10.97 13.15 -14.94
C SER A 208 9.57 12.79 -14.47
N ARG A 209 8.94 11.77 -15.06
CA ARG A 209 7.64 11.26 -14.63
C ARG A 209 7.66 10.72 -13.21
N GLY A 210 8.72 10.00 -12.85
CA GLY A 210 8.93 9.48 -11.51
C GLY A 210 9.06 10.59 -10.47
N PHE A 211 9.81 11.64 -10.78
CA PHE A 211 9.97 12.81 -9.91
C PHE A 211 8.65 13.58 -9.72
N MET A 212 7.89 13.81 -10.81
CA MET A 212 6.55 14.39 -10.71
C MET A 212 5.63 13.55 -9.84
N ARG A 213 5.65 12.22 -10.01
CA ARG A 213 4.81 11.31 -9.24
C ARG A 213 5.20 11.30 -7.76
N PHE A 214 6.49 11.29 -7.44
CA PHE A 214 6.99 11.40 -6.08
C PHE A 214 6.55 12.71 -5.41
N GLY A 215 6.74 13.86 -6.07
CA GLY A 215 6.32 15.16 -5.56
C GLY A 215 4.80 15.25 -5.34
N THR A 216 4.01 14.69 -6.25
CA THR A 216 2.55 14.60 -6.10
C THR A 216 2.17 13.72 -4.90
N GLY A 217 2.81 12.55 -4.74
CA GLY A 217 2.60 11.67 -3.59
C GLY A 217 2.95 12.36 -2.28
N LEU A 218 4.10 13.05 -2.22
CA LEU A 218 4.51 13.77 -1.02
C LEU A 218 3.51 14.88 -0.65
N ALA A 219 3.01 15.66 -1.62
CA ALA A 219 2.02 16.70 -1.40
C ALA A 219 0.66 16.12 -0.96
N LYS A 220 0.23 15.00 -1.56
CA LYS A 220 -0.97 14.28 -1.09
C LYS A 220 -0.86 13.88 0.38
N LYS A 221 0.31 13.39 0.82
CA LYS A 221 0.55 13.02 2.22
C LYS A 221 0.64 14.25 3.12
N ALA A 222 1.58 15.15 2.84
CA ALA A 222 1.95 16.24 3.74
C ALA A 222 0.85 17.30 3.88
N ILE A 223 0.11 17.57 2.81
CA ILE A 223 -0.89 18.64 2.77
C ILE A 223 -2.29 18.05 2.92
N LEU A 224 -2.69 17.16 2.00
CA LEU A 224 -4.10 16.74 1.92
C LEU A 224 -4.45 15.71 2.99
N ALA A 225 -3.67 14.62 3.11
CA ALA A 225 -3.98 13.57 4.07
C ALA A 225 -3.85 14.04 5.52
N ASN A 226 -2.77 14.79 5.83
CA ASN A 226 -2.55 15.32 7.17
C ASN A 226 -3.59 16.38 7.54
N GLY A 227 -3.99 17.24 6.61
CA GLY A 227 -5.08 18.20 6.85
C GLY A 227 -6.41 17.50 7.12
N CYS A 228 -6.74 16.44 6.36
CA CYS A 228 -7.91 15.61 6.65
C CYS A 228 -7.81 14.91 8.00
N ALA A 229 -6.62 14.42 8.39
CA ALA A 229 -6.37 13.81 9.69
C ALA A 229 -6.65 14.79 10.83
N ALA A 230 -6.12 16.02 10.74
CA ALA A 230 -6.32 17.06 11.76
C ALA A 230 -7.82 17.38 11.98
N ILE A 231 -8.62 17.40 10.91
CA ILE A 231 -10.06 17.60 11.01
C ILE A 231 -10.72 16.36 11.64
N ALA A 232 -10.41 15.16 11.12
CA ALA A 232 -11.00 13.90 11.58
C ALA A 232 -10.72 13.68 13.06
N ASP A 233 -9.48 13.79 13.51
CA ASP A 233 -9.07 13.50 14.90
C ASP A 233 -9.60 14.55 15.90
N SER A 234 -9.85 15.79 15.44
CA SER A 234 -10.51 16.81 16.27
C SER A 234 -11.99 16.58 16.50
N LEU A 235 -12.64 15.78 15.63
CA LEU A 235 -14.08 15.48 15.69
C LEU A 235 -14.36 14.07 16.23
N ILE A 236 -13.49 13.11 15.93
CA ILE A 236 -13.58 11.72 16.37
C ILE A 236 -12.56 11.48 17.47
N VAL A 237 -12.93 11.81 18.69
CA VAL A 237 -12.09 11.61 19.87
C VAL A 237 -12.40 10.23 20.47
N PHE A 238 -11.39 9.41 20.75
CA PHE A 238 -11.56 8.07 21.35
C PHE A 238 -11.79 8.15 22.87
N ASP A 239 -12.88 8.83 23.24
CA ASP A 239 -13.37 9.01 24.59
C ASP A 239 -14.90 8.94 24.53
N ALA A 240 -15.52 8.08 25.32
CA ALA A 240 -16.95 7.79 25.23
C ALA A 240 -17.82 9.01 25.53
N GLU A 241 -17.44 9.83 26.52
CA GLU A 241 -18.20 11.03 26.92
C GLU A 241 -18.12 12.10 25.83
N LYS A 242 -16.92 12.42 25.33
CA LYS A 242 -16.71 13.39 24.26
C LYS A 242 -17.38 12.95 22.97
N LEU A 243 -17.26 11.66 22.64
CA LEU A 243 -17.86 11.10 21.43
C LEU A 243 -19.38 11.15 21.47
N SER A 244 -20.00 10.84 22.64
CA SER A 244 -21.45 10.94 22.84
C SER A 244 -21.96 12.37 22.79
N ALA A 245 -21.15 13.35 23.20
CA ALA A 245 -21.47 14.77 23.13
C ALA A 245 -21.26 15.39 21.73
N THR A 246 -20.61 14.67 20.79
CA THR A 246 -20.37 15.17 19.43
C THR A 246 -21.65 15.09 18.61
N PRO A 247 -22.13 16.21 18.02
CA PRO A 247 -23.31 16.23 17.16
C PRO A 247 -23.20 15.30 15.94
N SER A 248 -24.34 14.83 15.43
CA SER A 248 -24.42 13.92 14.27
C SER A 248 -23.59 14.38 13.07
N PHE A 249 -23.69 15.67 12.70
CA PHE A 249 -22.91 16.23 11.60
C PHE A 249 -21.41 16.25 11.90
N GLY A 250 -21.00 16.40 13.17
CA GLY A 250 -19.60 16.31 13.60
C GLY A 250 -19.04 14.90 13.37
N ILE A 251 -19.77 13.85 13.77
CA ILE A 251 -19.39 12.46 13.53
C ILE A 251 -19.29 12.18 12.02
N ILE A 252 -20.30 12.58 11.24
CA ILE A 252 -20.31 12.39 9.78
C ILE A 252 -19.12 13.12 9.12
N LEU A 253 -18.89 14.39 9.45
CA LEU A 253 -17.78 15.18 8.91
C LEU A 253 -16.42 14.59 9.26
N GLY A 254 -16.23 14.20 10.53
CA GLY A 254 -15.00 13.54 10.99
C GLY A 254 -14.72 12.25 10.23
N MET A 255 -15.73 11.41 10.04
CA MET A 255 -15.60 10.16 9.29
C MET A 255 -15.44 10.37 7.79
N LEU A 256 -16.04 11.38 7.18
CA LEU A 256 -15.77 11.75 5.78
C LEU A 256 -14.33 12.22 5.61
N CYS A 257 -13.81 13.03 6.54
CA CYS A 257 -12.40 13.43 6.52
C CYS A 257 -11.47 12.25 6.73
N TYR A 258 -11.80 11.28 7.61
CA TYR A 258 -11.05 10.04 7.74
C TYR A 258 -11.07 9.19 6.46
N MET A 259 -12.22 9.10 5.79
CA MET A 259 -12.36 8.42 4.50
C MET A 259 -11.46 9.06 3.42
N LEU A 260 -11.37 10.39 3.37
CA LEU A 260 -10.44 11.09 2.49
C LEU A 260 -8.99 10.85 2.91
N GLN A 261 -8.69 10.95 4.21
CA GLN A 261 -7.37 10.72 4.78
C GLN A 261 -6.81 9.34 4.38
N ILE A 262 -7.53 8.25 4.65
CA ILE A 262 -7.02 6.90 4.42
C ILE A 262 -6.69 6.64 2.93
N TYR A 263 -7.49 7.19 2.01
CA TYR A 263 -7.20 7.08 0.59
C TYR A 263 -6.03 7.96 0.15
N LEU A 264 -6.04 9.23 0.55
CA LEU A 264 -4.98 10.17 0.18
C LEU A 264 -3.64 9.75 0.77
N ASP A 265 -3.62 9.29 2.03
CA ASP A 265 -2.42 8.80 2.72
C ASP A 265 -1.82 7.57 2.04
N PHE A 266 -2.64 6.54 1.83
CA PHE A 266 -2.15 5.27 1.29
C PHE A 266 -1.83 5.36 -0.22
N SER A 267 -2.65 6.09 -0.99
CA SER A 267 -2.31 6.34 -2.39
C SER A 267 -1.08 7.23 -2.55
N ALA A 268 -0.83 8.17 -1.61
CA ALA A 268 0.37 8.98 -1.57
C ALA A 268 1.62 8.13 -1.40
N TYR A 269 1.61 7.20 -0.45
CA TYR A 269 2.72 6.27 -0.26
C TYR A 269 2.99 5.45 -1.54
N SER A 270 1.93 4.91 -2.16
CA SER A 270 2.06 4.17 -3.41
C SER A 270 2.61 5.03 -4.54
N ASP A 271 2.19 6.29 -4.67
CA ASP A 271 2.71 7.21 -5.68
C ASP A 271 4.19 7.54 -5.43
N MET A 272 4.60 7.77 -4.18
CA MET A 272 6.01 7.98 -3.85
C MET A 272 6.84 6.73 -4.14
N ALA A 273 6.38 5.53 -3.78
CA ALA A 273 7.07 4.28 -4.03
C ALA A 273 7.26 4.02 -5.54
N ILE A 274 6.18 4.16 -6.33
CA ILE A 274 6.23 3.99 -7.78
C ILE A 274 7.09 5.08 -8.43
N GLY A 275 6.98 6.32 -7.96
CA GLY A 275 7.79 7.44 -8.44
C GLY A 275 9.28 7.21 -8.21
N MET A 276 9.67 6.82 -6.99
CA MET A 276 11.05 6.48 -6.65
C MET A 276 11.58 5.31 -7.48
N ALA A 277 10.79 4.25 -7.63
CA ALA A 277 11.13 3.09 -8.44
C ALA A 277 11.41 3.49 -9.91
N LEU A 278 10.51 4.29 -10.50
CA LEU A 278 10.62 4.72 -11.89
C LEU A 278 11.87 5.58 -12.14
N MET A 279 12.26 6.45 -11.18
CA MET A 279 13.48 7.26 -11.30
C MET A 279 14.77 6.43 -11.42
N ILE A 280 14.75 5.18 -11.01
CA ILE A 280 15.93 4.28 -11.05
C ILE A 280 15.73 3.08 -11.99
N GLY A 281 14.68 3.12 -12.83
CA GLY A 281 14.43 2.12 -13.86
C GLY A 281 13.73 0.84 -13.36
N PHE A 282 12.94 0.92 -12.29
CA PHE A 282 12.03 -0.14 -11.85
C PHE A 282 10.58 0.22 -12.15
N HIS A 283 9.79 -0.76 -12.60
CA HIS A 283 8.41 -0.56 -13.05
C HIS A 283 7.42 -1.28 -12.13
N TYR A 284 6.82 -0.53 -11.20
CA TYR A 284 5.79 -1.05 -10.30
C TYR A 284 4.40 -0.87 -10.87
N LYS A 285 3.53 -1.83 -10.57
CA LYS A 285 2.11 -1.76 -10.94
C LYS A 285 1.35 -0.77 -10.10
N GLU A 286 0.26 -0.23 -10.66
CA GLU A 286 -0.66 0.65 -9.93
C GLU A 286 -1.30 -0.08 -8.75
N ASN A 287 -1.42 0.63 -7.62
CA ASN A 287 -2.05 0.11 -6.42
C ASN A 287 -3.45 0.70 -6.18
N PHE A 288 -3.74 1.86 -6.79
CA PHE A 288 -5.02 2.55 -6.70
C PHE A 288 -5.46 3.08 -8.06
N ASN A 289 -6.79 3.08 -8.30
CA ASN A 289 -7.39 3.67 -9.50
C ASN A 289 -8.71 4.37 -9.15
N TYR A 290 -8.63 5.50 -8.42
CA TYR A 290 -9.78 6.34 -8.04
C TYR A 290 -10.95 5.51 -7.47
N PRO A 291 -10.79 4.84 -6.32
CA PRO A 291 -11.77 3.89 -5.81
C PRO A 291 -13.12 4.54 -5.42
N TYR A 292 -13.12 5.83 -5.08
CA TYR A 292 -14.35 6.52 -4.65
C TYR A 292 -15.32 6.90 -5.77
N ILE A 293 -14.98 6.62 -7.04
CA ILE A 293 -15.92 6.70 -8.17
C ILE A 293 -16.49 5.34 -8.58
N ALA A 294 -16.22 4.29 -7.80
CA ALA A 294 -16.74 2.95 -8.05
C ALA A 294 -18.25 2.89 -7.90
N ASP A 295 -18.94 2.17 -8.80
CA ASP A 295 -20.39 2.00 -8.82
C ASP A 295 -20.87 0.69 -8.19
N SER A 296 -19.96 -0.03 -7.52
CA SER A 296 -20.23 -1.27 -6.78
C SER A 296 -19.09 -1.56 -5.80
N VAL A 297 -19.35 -2.33 -4.76
CA VAL A 297 -18.31 -2.78 -3.82
C VAL A 297 -17.25 -3.64 -4.53
N THR A 298 -17.68 -4.45 -5.49
CA THR A 298 -16.76 -5.22 -6.34
C THR A 298 -15.84 -4.30 -7.16
N ASP A 299 -16.35 -3.22 -7.77
CA ASP A 299 -15.53 -2.25 -8.52
C ASP A 299 -14.62 -1.45 -7.58
N PHE A 300 -15.11 -1.10 -6.38
CA PHE A 300 -14.29 -0.45 -5.35
C PHE A 300 -13.03 -1.27 -5.04
N TRP A 301 -13.14 -2.57 -4.75
CA TRP A 301 -12.00 -3.44 -4.43
C TRP A 301 -11.11 -3.78 -5.63
N ARG A 302 -11.59 -3.59 -6.85
CA ARG A 302 -10.74 -3.63 -8.06
C ARG A 302 -9.89 -2.39 -8.24
N ARG A 303 -10.23 -1.30 -7.55
CA ARG A 303 -9.56 0.01 -7.61
C ARG A 303 -8.77 0.34 -6.36
N TRP A 304 -9.10 -0.29 -5.23
CA TRP A 304 -8.46 -0.13 -3.93
C TRP A 304 -7.46 -1.24 -3.68
N HIS A 305 -6.21 -0.88 -3.31
CA HIS A 305 -5.14 -1.81 -2.92
C HIS A 305 -5.03 -3.01 -3.86
N ILE A 306 -4.86 -2.71 -5.15
CA ILE A 306 -4.93 -3.68 -6.27
C ILE A 306 -3.91 -4.80 -6.08
N SER A 307 -2.72 -4.48 -5.55
CA SER A 307 -1.67 -5.47 -5.30
C SER A 307 -2.07 -6.52 -4.26
N LEU A 308 -2.70 -6.11 -3.14
CA LEU A 308 -3.22 -7.03 -2.13
C LEU A 308 -4.37 -7.89 -2.66
N SER A 309 -5.33 -7.26 -3.34
CA SER A 309 -6.47 -7.95 -3.95
C SER A 309 -6.01 -8.99 -4.98
N SER A 310 -5.01 -8.65 -5.79
CA SER A 310 -4.42 -9.60 -6.75
C SER A 310 -3.63 -10.70 -6.06
N PHE A 311 -2.93 -10.41 -4.95
CA PHE A 311 -2.23 -11.42 -4.16
C PHE A 311 -3.21 -12.47 -3.63
N PHE A 312 -4.25 -12.06 -2.91
CA PHE A 312 -5.24 -12.99 -2.36
C PHE A 312 -6.00 -13.75 -3.45
N ARG A 313 -6.29 -13.10 -4.59
CA ARG A 313 -6.90 -13.79 -5.74
C ARG A 313 -6.00 -14.92 -6.26
N ASP A 314 -4.73 -14.63 -6.52
CA ASP A 314 -3.84 -15.52 -7.26
C ASP A 314 -3.22 -16.61 -6.36
N TYR A 315 -2.98 -16.31 -5.07
CA TYR A 315 -2.32 -17.22 -4.15
C TYR A 315 -3.27 -17.90 -3.14
N VAL A 316 -4.51 -17.42 -2.99
CA VAL A 316 -5.50 -18.02 -2.09
C VAL A 316 -6.78 -18.43 -2.84
N TYR A 317 -7.48 -17.50 -3.46
CA TYR A 317 -8.79 -17.76 -4.06
C TYR A 317 -8.73 -18.78 -5.20
N ILE A 318 -7.82 -18.61 -6.16
CA ILE A 318 -7.68 -19.51 -7.31
C ILE A 318 -7.21 -20.91 -6.86
N PRO A 319 -6.20 -21.09 -6.00
CA PRO A 319 -5.79 -22.41 -5.49
C PRO A 319 -6.89 -23.14 -4.73
N LEU A 320 -7.76 -22.45 -3.99
CA LEU A 320 -8.92 -23.05 -3.33
C LEU A 320 -10.03 -23.52 -4.29
N GLY A 321 -9.86 -23.27 -5.60
CA GLY A 321 -10.80 -23.64 -6.67
C GLY A 321 -11.55 -22.49 -7.29
N GLY A 322 -11.38 -21.25 -6.78
CA GLY A 322 -12.02 -20.05 -7.35
C GLY A 322 -13.53 -20.18 -7.45
N ASN A 323 -14.07 -19.91 -8.66
CA ASN A 323 -15.48 -20.02 -9.00
C ASN A 323 -15.84 -21.30 -9.79
N ARG A 324 -14.89 -22.26 -9.90
CA ARG A 324 -15.05 -23.44 -10.79
C ARG A 324 -15.68 -24.63 -10.13
N ARG A 325 -15.83 -24.63 -8.79
CA ARG A 325 -16.29 -25.80 -8.00
C ARG A 325 -17.67 -25.60 -7.35
N GLY A 326 -18.57 -24.86 -8.02
CA GLY A 326 -19.92 -24.60 -7.54
C GLY A 326 -20.04 -23.39 -6.60
N VAL A 327 -21.29 -22.97 -6.34
CA VAL A 327 -21.60 -21.73 -5.60
C VAL A 327 -21.17 -21.80 -4.14
N LEU A 328 -21.47 -22.92 -3.43
CA LEU A 328 -21.11 -23.06 -2.01
C LEU A 328 -19.59 -22.97 -1.78
N ARG A 329 -18.82 -23.67 -2.64
CA ARG A 329 -17.35 -23.59 -2.57
C ARG A 329 -16.84 -22.19 -2.87
N GLN A 330 -17.48 -21.48 -3.78
CA GLN A 330 -17.14 -20.09 -4.10
C GLN A 330 -17.40 -19.15 -2.92
N ILE A 331 -18.53 -19.31 -2.21
CA ILE A 331 -18.86 -18.56 -1.00
C ILE A 331 -17.79 -18.82 0.07
N LEU A 332 -17.45 -20.09 0.32
CA LEU A 332 -16.40 -20.44 1.28
C LEU A 332 -15.04 -19.83 0.90
N ASN A 333 -14.66 -19.88 -0.39
CA ASN A 333 -13.40 -19.29 -0.86
C ASN A 333 -13.39 -17.76 -0.63
N LEU A 334 -14.50 -17.07 -0.87
CA LEU A 334 -14.63 -15.64 -0.60
C LEU A 334 -14.57 -15.34 0.90
N PHE A 335 -15.23 -16.16 1.73
CA PHE A 335 -15.15 -16.03 3.19
C PHE A 335 -13.70 -16.13 3.67
N VAL A 336 -12.97 -17.17 3.24
CA VAL A 336 -11.55 -17.36 3.62
C VAL A 336 -10.70 -16.17 3.20
N VAL A 337 -10.86 -15.69 1.95
CA VAL A 337 -10.10 -14.53 1.46
C VAL A 337 -10.37 -13.29 2.29
N TRP A 338 -11.63 -13.00 2.59
CA TRP A 338 -11.99 -11.76 3.31
C TRP A 338 -11.68 -11.83 4.80
N ALA A 339 -11.80 -13.00 5.42
CA ALA A 339 -11.33 -13.22 6.79
C ALA A 339 -9.81 -13.00 6.88
N LEU A 340 -9.03 -13.59 5.95
CA LEU A 340 -7.58 -13.38 5.89
C LEU A 340 -7.21 -11.93 5.57
N THR A 341 -7.98 -11.25 4.71
CA THR A 341 -7.76 -9.82 4.41
C THR A 341 -7.97 -8.96 5.66
N GLY A 342 -9.02 -9.23 6.43
CA GLY A 342 -9.25 -8.56 7.71
C GLY A 342 -8.11 -8.81 8.69
N PHE A 343 -7.74 -10.04 8.96
CA PHE A 343 -6.62 -10.39 9.83
C PHE A 343 -5.29 -9.77 9.39
N TRP A 344 -5.04 -9.69 8.09
CA TRP A 344 -3.81 -9.12 7.57
C TRP A 344 -3.64 -7.65 7.95
N HIS A 345 -4.73 -6.88 8.04
CA HIS A 345 -4.68 -5.48 8.45
C HIS A 345 -4.28 -5.29 9.92
N GLY A 346 -4.77 -6.13 10.83
CA GLY A 346 -4.41 -6.00 12.23
C GLY A 346 -4.88 -7.18 13.08
N ALA A 347 -4.22 -7.35 14.23
CA ALA A 347 -4.55 -8.37 15.22
C ALA A 347 -5.62 -7.84 16.19
N SER A 348 -6.82 -7.55 15.67
CA SER A 348 -7.96 -7.07 16.46
C SER A 348 -9.28 -7.51 15.81
N TRP A 349 -10.34 -7.59 16.60
CA TRP A 349 -11.65 -8.07 16.19
C TRP A 349 -12.34 -7.16 15.17
N ASN A 350 -12.13 -5.84 15.25
CA ASN A 350 -12.71 -4.89 14.32
C ASN A 350 -12.24 -5.15 12.87
N TYR A 351 -10.97 -5.53 12.66
CA TYR A 351 -10.45 -5.85 11.32
C TYR A 351 -11.05 -7.13 10.76
N LEU A 352 -11.25 -8.15 11.61
CA LEU A 352 -11.96 -9.37 11.18
C LEU A 352 -13.40 -9.05 10.78
N LEU A 353 -14.12 -8.29 11.62
CA LEU A 353 -15.49 -7.87 11.34
C LEU A 353 -15.56 -7.01 10.07
N TRP A 354 -14.59 -6.13 9.84
CA TRP A 354 -14.45 -5.35 8.62
C TRP A 354 -14.29 -6.25 7.38
N GLY A 355 -13.47 -7.28 7.45
CA GLY A 355 -13.36 -8.27 6.37
C GLY A 355 -14.68 -8.98 6.11
N LEU A 356 -15.37 -9.44 7.16
CA LEU A 356 -16.68 -10.11 7.05
C LEU A 356 -17.79 -9.17 6.55
N TYR A 357 -17.75 -7.89 6.90
CA TYR A 357 -18.64 -6.86 6.37
C TYR A 357 -18.54 -6.80 4.83
N TYR A 358 -17.35 -6.68 4.27
CA TYR A 358 -17.19 -6.65 2.82
C TYR A 358 -17.49 -8.01 2.16
N PHE A 359 -17.19 -9.11 2.82
CA PHE A 359 -17.61 -10.42 2.35
C PHE A 359 -19.12 -10.48 2.11
N LEU A 360 -19.93 -9.98 3.06
CA LEU A 360 -21.40 -9.97 2.92
C LEU A 360 -21.85 -9.15 1.70
N PHE A 361 -21.34 -7.92 1.54
CA PHE A 361 -21.71 -7.10 0.37
C PHE A 361 -21.28 -7.70 -0.96
N LEU A 362 -20.13 -8.35 -1.02
CA LEU A 362 -19.68 -9.02 -2.23
C LEU A 362 -20.53 -10.25 -2.59
N ILE A 363 -21.00 -10.99 -1.59
CA ILE A 363 -21.97 -12.07 -1.78
C ILE A 363 -23.28 -11.51 -2.31
N LEU A 364 -23.82 -10.45 -1.70
CA LEU A 364 -25.04 -9.79 -2.14
C LEU A 364 -24.93 -9.29 -3.58
N GLU A 365 -23.85 -8.58 -3.91
CA GLU A 365 -23.62 -8.11 -5.29
C GLU A 365 -23.51 -9.25 -6.29
N LYS A 366 -22.84 -10.33 -5.92
CA LYS A 366 -22.55 -11.42 -6.86
C LYS A 366 -23.76 -12.30 -7.13
N PHE A 367 -24.54 -12.62 -6.12
CA PHE A 367 -25.59 -13.63 -6.20
C PHE A 367 -27.01 -13.05 -6.21
N VAL A 368 -27.20 -11.87 -5.64
CA VAL A 368 -28.52 -11.23 -5.49
C VAL A 368 -28.68 -10.05 -6.45
N ILE A 369 -27.86 -9.00 -6.29
CA ILE A 369 -28.04 -7.72 -7.00
C ILE A 369 -27.58 -7.79 -8.45
N LYS A 370 -26.46 -8.48 -8.72
CA LYS A 370 -25.84 -8.65 -10.06
C LYS A 370 -25.73 -7.33 -10.83
N PRO A 371 -24.87 -6.39 -10.40
CA PRO A 371 -24.84 -5.06 -10.99
C PRO A 371 -24.64 -5.10 -12.50
N ARG A 372 -25.41 -4.28 -13.21
CA ARG A 372 -25.32 -4.13 -14.68
C ARG A 372 -23.95 -3.59 -15.07
N LYS A 373 -23.35 -4.16 -16.09
CA LYS A 373 -22.13 -3.61 -16.70
C LYS A 373 -22.50 -2.37 -17.52
N ASN A 374 -21.70 -1.29 -17.37
CA ASN A 374 -21.88 -0.03 -18.09
C ASN A 374 -23.30 0.57 -17.94
N PRO A 375 -23.76 0.87 -16.72
CA PRO A 375 -25.07 1.48 -16.52
C PRO A 375 -25.10 2.91 -17.08
N PRO A 376 -26.27 3.42 -17.48
CA PRO A 376 -26.42 4.83 -17.84
C PRO A 376 -26.16 5.74 -16.63
N LEU A 377 -25.88 7.03 -16.86
CA LEU A 377 -25.43 7.96 -15.82
C LEU A 377 -26.44 8.09 -14.67
N TRP A 378 -27.73 8.12 -14.97
CA TRP A 378 -28.80 8.22 -13.97
C TRP A 378 -28.90 6.99 -13.04
N GLU A 379 -28.47 5.82 -13.49
CA GLU A 379 -28.36 4.59 -12.68
C GLU A 379 -27.01 4.52 -11.97
N LYS A 380 -25.96 5.05 -12.59
CA LYS A 380 -24.59 5.02 -12.08
C LYS A 380 -24.41 5.92 -10.85
N LEU A 381 -24.97 7.13 -10.85
CA LEU A 381 -24.82 8.08 -9.72
C LEU A 381 -25.39 7.55 -8.42
N PRO A 382 -26.64 7.01 -8.35
CA PRO A 382 -27.15 6.38 -7.13
C PRO A 382 -26.33 5.18 -6.67
N ARG A 383 -25.76 4.39 -7.58
CA ARG A 383 -24.89 3.27 -7.25
C ARG A 383 -23.57 3.73 -6.62
N ILE A 384 -22.96 4.78 -7.18
CA ILE A 384 -21.75 5.38 -6.58
C ILE A 384 -22.08 5.85 -5.16
N LEU A 385 -23.18 6.56 -4.97
CA LEU A 385 -23.60 7.04 -3.64
C LEU A 385 -23.81 5.88 -2.66
N LEU A 386 -24.52 4.82 -3.07
CA LEU A 386 -24.73 3.63 -2.24
C LEU A 386 -23.39 2.96 -1.90
N THR A 387 -22.48 2.82 -2.88
CA THR A 387 -21.14 2.27 -2.65
C THR A 387 -20.35 3.12 -1.66
N LEU A 388 -20.41 4.46 -1.78
CA LEU A 388 -19.75 5.36 -0.84
C LEU A 388 -20.31 5.25 0.57
N ILE A 389 -21.64 5.07 0.73
CA ILE A 389 -22.27 4.84 2.04
C ILE A 389 -21.77 3.51 2.65
N ILE A 390 -21.72 2.44 1.87
CA ILE A 390 -21.19 1.15 2.33
C ILE A 390 -19.72 1.30 2.73
N VAL A 391 -18.92 1.98 1.92
CA VAL A 391 -17.50 2.21 2.20
C VAL A 391 -17.30 3.09 3.44
N PHE A 392 -18.14 4.09 3.65
CA PHE A 392 -18.14 4.96 4.84
C PHE A 392 -18.31 4.14 6.12
N PHE A 393 -19.32 3.29 6.21
CA PHE A 393 -19.51 2.41 7.37
C PHE A 393 -18.39 1.36 7.50
N GLY A 394 -17.86 0.87 6.38
CA GLY A 394 -16.67 0.02 6.38
C GLY A 394 -15.47 0.72 7.01
N TRP A 395 -15.24 1.99 6.69
CA TRP A 395 -14.15 2.77 7.30
C TRP A 395 -14.42 3.15 8.76
N MET A 396 -15.69 3.31 9.18
CA MET A 396 -16.02 3.43 10.61
C MET A 396 -15.59 2.18 11.36
N LEU A 397 -15.98 0.99 10.89
CA LEU A 397 -15.60 -0.27 11.50
C LEU A 397 -14.06 -0.47 11.52
N PHE A 398 -13.35 0.04 10.54
CA PHE A 398 -11.89 0.00 10.47
C PHE A 398 -11.22 0.95 11.47
N LYS A 399 -11.74 2.18 11.63
CA LYS A 399 -11.15 3.21 12.51
C LYS A 399 -11.28 2.88 13.99
N PHE A 400 -12.39 2.25 14.40
CA PHE A 400 -12.68 1.98 15.81
C PHE A 400 -12.26 0.55 16.19
N GLU A 401 -11.12 0.41 16.87
CA GLU A 401 -10.69 -0.89 17.42
C GLU A 401 -11.57 -1.31 18.59
N ASP A 402 -12.01 -0.36 19.42
CA ASP A 402 -13.00 -0.57 20.49
C ASP A 402 -14.41 -0.50 19.91
N LEU A 403 -15.09 -1.65 19.89
CA LEU A 403 -16.47 -1.77 19.38
C LEU A 403 -17.50 -1.03 20.25
N SER A 404 -17.20 -0.76 21.51
CA SER A 404 -18.08 0.05 22.37
C SER A 404 -18.07 1.52 21.95
N LEU A 405 -16.89 2.06 21.61
CA LEU A 405 -16.75 3.39 21.04
C LEU A 405 -17.40 3.50 19.66
N LEU A 406 -17.29 2.45 18.84
CA LEU A 406 -18.03 2.38 17.57
C LEU A 406 -19.56 2.49 17.81
N GLY A 407 -20.06 1.74 18.79
CA GLY A 407 -21.48 1.80 19.18
C GLY A 407 -21.89 3.20 19.63
N THR A 408 -21.06 3.87 20.42
CA THR A 408 -21.26 5.26 20.85
C THR A 408 -21.28 6.22 19.65
N ALA A 409 -20.33 6.12 18.73
CA ALA A 409 -20.27 6.95 17.52
C ALA A 409 -21.52 6.76 16.64
N LEU A 410 -21.94 5.51 16.43
CA LEU A 410 -23.16 5.21 15.68
C LEU A 410 -24.42 5.78 16.38
N SER A 411 -24.52 5.60 17.71
CA SER A 411 -25.62 6.19 18.48
C SER A 411 -25.66 7.71 18.31
N SER A 412 -24.54 8.40 18.55
CA SER A 412 -24.46 9.86 18.40
C SER A 412 -24.78 10.34 16.98
N MET A 413 -24.38 9.57 15.97
CA MET A 413 -24.67 9.89 14.58
C MET A 413 -26.16 9.87 14.24
N PHE A 414 -26.95 8.98 14.88
CA PHE A 414 -28.38 8.83 14.57
C PHE A 414 -29.33 9.47 15.61
N THR A 415 -28.89 9.62 16.85
CA THR A 415 -29.75 10.12 17.94
C THR A 415 -29.29 11.46 18.52
N GLY A 416 -28.08 11.92 18.19
CA GLY A 416 -27.53 13.18 18.67
C GLY A 416 -28.19 14.42 18.06
N SER A 417 -27.92 15.60 18.60
CA SER A 417 -28.24 16.87 17.95
C SER A 417 -27.60 16.97 16.59
N PHE A 418 -28.24 17.59 15.60
CA PHE A 418 -27.72 17.61 14.25
C PHE A 418 -26.36 18.33 14.16
N THR A 419 -26.25 19.54 14.70
CA THR A 419 -25.02 20.35 14.67
C THR A 419 -24.98 21.33 15.84
N ASN A 420 -23.85 21.99 16.03
CA ASN A 420 -23.66 23.14 16.90
C ASN A 420 -22.80 24.20 16.22
N PRO A 421 -22.67 25.44 16.77
CA PRO A 421 -21.89 26.50 16.18
C PRO A 421 -20.43 26.12 15.91
N ALA A 422 -19.79 25.36 16.80
CA ALA A 422 -18.40 24.95 16.67
C ALA A 422 -18.18 24.01 15.46
N ILE A 423 -19.07 23.03 15.28
CA ILE A 423 -19.03 22.11 14.12
C ILE A 423 -19.33 22.84 12.83
N THR A 424 -20.33 23.74 12.82
CA THR A 424 -20.66 24.54 11.65
C THR A 424 -19.49 25.44 11.25
N LEU A 425 -18.85 26.12 12.21
CA LEU A 425 -17.67 26.94 11.97
C LEU A 425 -16.52 26.09 11.40
N LYS A 426 -16.20 24.94 12.03
CA LYS A 426 -15.15 24.04 11.52
C LYS A 426 -15.40 23.59 10.08
N PHE A 427 -16.64 23.28 9.72
CA PHE A 427 -17.00 22.93 8.34
C PHE A 427 -16.81 24.12 7.37
N THR A 428 -17.30 25.31 7.73
CA THR A 428 -17.21 26.50 6.85
C THR A 428 -15.77 26.95 6.64
N GLU A 429 -14.91 26.88 7.65
CA GLU A 429 -13.48 27.18 7.54
C GLU A 429 -12.73 26.20 6.62
N ASN A 430 -13.17 24.94 6.56
CA ASN A 430 -12.47 23.90 5.84
C ASN A 430 -13.14 23.45 4.53
N ILE A 431 -14.27 24.03 4.13
CA ILE A 431 -15.06 23.57 2.98
C ILE A 431 -14.26 23.57 1.66
N PHE A 432 -13.45 24.59 1.41
CA PHE A 432 -12.60 24.66 0.21
C PHE A 432 -11.50 23.60 0.24
N PHE A 433 -10.89 23.37 1.41
CA PHE A 433 -9.89 22.35 1.58
C PHE A 433 -10.48 20.95 1.34
N ILE A 434 -11.63 20.65 1.93
CA ILE A 434 -12.36 19.39 1.73
C ILE A 434 -12.73 19.20 0.26
N ALA A 435 -13.19 20.25 -0.43
CA ALA A 435 -13.50 20.19 -1.85
C ALA A 435 -12.26 19.86 -2.71
N VAL A 436 -11.08 20.44 -2.40
CA VAL A 436 -9.81 20.09 -3.05
C VAL A 436 -9.45 18.63 -2.81
N CYS A 437 -9.62 18.12 -1.58
CA CYS A 437 -9.37 16.71 -1.25
C CYS A 437 -10.32 15.77 -2.03
N VAL A 438 -11.59 16.12 -2.16
CA VAL A 438 -12.56 15.36 -2.96
C VAL A 438 -12.16 15.35 -4.44
N ILE A 439 -11.76 16.48 -5.01
CA ILE A 439 -11.28 16.56 -6.40
C ILE A 439 -10.04 15.69 -6.59
N ALA A 440 -9.09 15.72 -5.64
CA ALA A 440 -7.88 14.89 -5.67
C ALA A 440 -8.19 13.38 -5.64
N CYS A 441 -9.34 12.97 -5.09
CA CYS A 441 -9.82 11.59 -5.10
C CYS A 441 -10.48 11.18 -6.43
N THR A 442 -10.52 12.05 -7.43
CA THR A 442 -11.17 11.81 -8.74
C THR A 442 -10.17 11.91 -9.91
N PRO A 443 -10.46 11.31 -11.08
CA PRO A 443 -9.60 11.42 -12.26
C PRO A 443 -9.72 12.76 -13.02
N VAL A 444 -10.18 13.84 -12.39
CA VAL A 444 -10.40 15.13 -13.03
C VAL A 444 -9.08 15.72 -13.54
N ILE A 445 -8.03 15.76 -12.71
CA ILE A 445 -6.72 16.31 -13.08
C ILE A 445 -6.08 15.55 -14.27
N PRO A 446 -5.96 14.22 -14.24
CA PRO A 446 -5.48 13.46 -15.41
C PRO A 446 -6.33 13.65 -16.67
N LYS A 447 -7.65 13.76 -16.55
CA LYS A 447 -8.52 14.04 -17.69
C LYS A 447 -8.26 15.41 -18.29
N ILE A 448 -8.13 16.45 -17.46
CA ILE A 448 -7.77 17.80 -17.91
C ILE A 448 -6.43 17.75 -18.64
N ASN A 449 -5.39 17.11 -18.06
CA ASN A 449 -4.09 16.98 -18.70
C ASN A 449 -4.19 16.26 -20.05
N SER A 450 -4.97 15.17 -20.13
CA SER A 450 -5.18 14.43 -21.38
C SER A 450 -5.88 15.23 -22.47
N LEU A 451 -6.67 16.23 -22.10
CA LEU A 451 -7.30 17.18 -23.02
C LEU A 451 -6.30 18.27 -23.46
N LEU A 452 -5.51 18.79 -22.52
CA LEU A 452 -4.50 19.81 -22.80
C LEU A 452 -3.47 19.34 -23.82
N VAL A 453 -2.93 18.14 -23.66
CA VAL A 453 -1.88 17.61 -24.55
C VAL A 453 -2.34 17.33 -25.99
N LYS A 454 -3.64 17.42 -26.28
CA LYS A 454 -4.16 17.30 -27.65
C LYS A 454 -3.81 18.52 -28.53
N SER A 455 -3.53 19.67 -27.95
CA SER A 455 -3.07 20.86 -28.66
C SER A 455 -1.57 21.05 -28.49
N LYS A 456 -0.90 21.64 -29.50
CA LYS A 456 0.54 21.93 -29.47
C LYS A 456 0.93 22.80 -28.26
N TYR A 457 0.18 23.86 -28.01
CA TYR A 457 0.42 24.76 -26.86
C TYR A 457 0.14 24.08 -25.52
N GLY A 458 -0.92 23.25 -25.46
CA GLY A 458 -1.22 22.46 -24.26
C GLY A 458 -0.18 21.39 -23.96
N ALA A 459 0.43 20.77 -24.98
CA ALA A 459 1.54 19.85 -24.80
C ALA A 459 2.77 20.56 -24.20
N TYR A 460 3.12 21.78 -24.69
CA TYR A 460 4.18 22.61 -24.08
C TYR A 460 3.84 22.98 -22.63
N ALA A 461 2.60 23.42 -22.36
CA ALA A 461 2.16 23.74 -21.00
C ALA A 461 2.27 22.51 -20.07
N SER A 462 1.83 21.34 -20.53
CA SER A 462 1.96 20.09 -19.77
C SER A 462 3.42 19.74 -19.47
N TYR A 463 4.33 19.93 -20.43
CA TYR A 463 5.76 19.71 -20.22
C TYR A 463 6.35 20.68 -19.17
N ILE A 464 6.02 21.96 -19.24
CA ILE A 464 6.45 22.97 -18.26
C ILE A 464 5.90 22.61 -16.85
N ILE A 465 4.64 22.23 -16.78
CA ILE A 465 4.01 21.79 -15.53
C ILE A 465 4.76 20.57 -14.95
N GLN A 466 5.09 19.57 -15.77
CA GLN A 466 5.84 18.41 -15.33
C GLN A 466 7.26 18.73 -14.83
N ALA A 467 7.87 19.79 -15.34
CA ALA A 467 9.21 20.21 -14.92
C ALA A 467 9.18 21.03 -13.61
N ILE A 468 8.23 21.95 -13.46
CA ILE A 468 8.19 22.94 -12.37
C ILE A 468 7.35 22.47 -11.18
N CYS A 469 6.20 21.83 -11.46
CA CYS A 469 5.22 21.47 -10.43
C CYS A 469 5.79 20.56 -9.33
N PRO A 470 6.60 19.52 -9.60
CA PRO A 470 7.15 18.67 -8.55
C PRO A 470 8.03 19.45 -7.57
N VAL A 471 8.80 20.41 -8.05
CA VAL A 471 9.65 21.25 -7.18
C VAL A 471 8.78 22.10 -6.25
N ILE A 472 7.75 22.75 -6.78
CA ILE A 472 6.80 23.53 -5.99
C ILE A 472 6.10 22.64 -4.96
N LEU A 473 5.61 21.45 -5.37
CA LEU A 473 4.93 20.51 -4.47
C LEU A 473 5.85 20.02 -3.36
N ILE A 474 7.12 19.74 -3.64
CA ILE A 474 8.10 19.33 -2.63
C ILE A 474 8.37 20.46 -1.64
N ILE A 475 8.54 21.71 -2.12
CA ILE A 475 8.75 22.88 -1.25
C ILE A 475 7.54 23.11 -0.34
N LEU A 476 6.33 23.11 -0.90
CA LEU A 476 5.10 23.27 -0.10
C LEU A 476 4.93 22.14 0.92
N SER A 477 5.25 20.92 0.51
CA SER A 477 5.24 19.75 1.43
C SER A 477 6.27 19.90 2.55
N ALA A 478 7.46 20.43 2.25
CA ALA A 478 8.49 20.68 3.25
C ALA A 478 8.02 21.69 4.31
N PHE A 479 7.36 22.76 3.88
CA PHE A 479 6.76 23.74 4.81
C PHE A 479 5.67 23.12 5.67
N ALA A 480 4.78 22.31 5.07
CA ALA A 480 3.72 21.61 5.79
C ALA A 480 4.30 20.63 6.84
N LEU A 481 5.40 19.94 6.51
CA LEU A 481 6.05 18.96 7.40
C LEU A 481 6.94 19.60 8.47
N ALA A 482 7.41 20.82 8.27
CA ALA A 482 8.33 21.49 9.22
C ALA A 482 7.67 21.80 10.56
N GLY A 483 6.35 21.93 10.61
CA GLY A 483 5.56 22.15 11.84
C GLY A 483 5.12 20.88 12.55
N ASP A 484 5.21 19.72 11.89
CA ASP A 484 4.70 18.45 12.40
C ASP A 484 5.83 17.67 13.11
N THR A 485 5.70 17.48 14.43
CA THR A 485 6.68 16.71 15.23
C THR A 485 6.55 15.20 15.02
N TYR A 486 5.36 14.71 14.66
CA TYR A 486 5.08 13.29 14.40
C TYR A 486 4.08 13.13 13.28
N ASN A 487 4.52 12.50 12.20
CA ASN A 487 3.72 12.36 10.98
C ASN A 487 3.87 10.96 10.35
N PRO A 488 3.45 9.89 11.05
CA PRO A 488 3.47 8.56 10.47
C PRO A 488 2.40 8.44 9.40
N PHE A 489 2.62 7.52 8.45
CA PHE A 489 1.53 7.04 7.61
C PHE A 489 0.53 6.27 8.46
N LEU A 490 -0.75 6.44 8.16
CA LEU A 490 -1.83 5.74 8.86
C LEU A 490 -1.61 4.22 8.87
N TYR A 491 -1.03 3.69 7.80
CA TYR A 491 -0.71 2.27 7.65
C TYR A 491 0.34 1.72 8.64
N PHE A 492 1.12 2.56 9.31
CA PHE A 492 2.04 2.12 10.38
C PHE A 492 1.36 1.90 11.73
N GLN A 493 0.08 2.23 11.82
CA GLN A 493 -0.70 2.10 13.04
C GLN A 493 -1.42 0.75 13.14
N PHE A 494 -1.37 -0.05 12.06
CA PHE A 494 -2.08 -1.34 11.93
C PHE A 494 -1.15 -2.56 11.91
#